data_71b82fdd30b33ee21283add5d30c4c93
#
_entry.id   71b82fdd30b33ee21283add5d30c4c93
#
_cell.length_a   1.000
_cell.length_b   1.000
_cell.length_c   1.000
_cell.angle_alpha   90.00
_cell.angle_beta   90.00
_cell.angle_gamma   90.00
#
_symmetry.space_group_name_H-M   'P 1'
#
loop_
_entity.id
_entity.type
_entity.pdbx_description
1 polymer ?
#
loop_
_entity_poly.entity_id
_entity_poly.type
_entity_poly.pdbx_seq_one_letter_code
_entity_poly.pdbx_strand_id
1 'polypeptide(L)'
;MTKHVLDVWSPQLRARRRVDVYLPASYDADSRRRYPVLYMHDGQNLSDPATAFGGVTWDVEGALTRLASRGIEPILVGIHHGGDQRLAELSPFPDPKHGGGRGDRYARFVAGTLKAAIDRRFRTRADRDATAIAGSSMGGLISL
;
A
#
# COMPACT_ATOMS: atom_id res chain seq x y z
N MET A 1 0.81 -15.14 -5.86
CA MET A 1 0.47 -13.83 -6.46
C MET A 1 1.61 -13.36 -7.36
N THR A 2 1.33 -12.53 -8.36
CA THR A 2 2.38 -11.95 -9.24
C THR A 2 2.75 -10.56 -8.75
N LYS A 3 4.04 -10.32 -8.50
CA LYS A 3 4.53 -9.04 -7.96
C LYS A 3 5.02 -8.10 -9.06
N HIS A 4 4.57 -6.86 -9.02
CA HIS A 4 5.06 -5.74 -9.83
C HIS A 4 5.65 -4.68 -8.92
N VAL A 5 6.80 -4.13 -9.28
CA VAL A 5 7.45 -3.03 -8.54
C VAL A 5 7.27 -1.74 -9.33
N LEU A 6 6.72 -0.74 -8.70
CA LEU A 6 6.54 0.59 -9.26
C LEU A 6 7.40 1.61 -8.51
N ASP A 7 7.85 2.61 -9.23
CA ASP A 7 8.50 3.79 -8.67
C ASP A 7 7.64 5.01 -9.01
N VAL A 8 6.84 5.47 -8.04
CA VAL A 8 5.80 6.50 -8.24
C VAL A 8 6.33 7.84 -7.74
N TRP A 9 6.36 8.85 -8.62
CA TRP A 9 6.65 10.22 -8.22
C TRP A 9 5.46 10.81 -7.46
N SER A 10 5.72 11.35 -6.28
CA SER A 10 4.75 12.06 -5.46
C SER A 10 5.04 13.57 -5.48
N PRO A 11 4.22 14.39 -6.13
CA PRO A 11 4.35 15.84 -6.05
C PRO A 11 4.08 16.39 -4.66
N GLN A 12 3.22 15.72 -3.86
CA GLN A 12 2.90 16.10 -2.49
C GLN A 12 4.08 15.93 -1.53
N LEU A 13 4.84 14.83 -1.71
CA LEU A 13 6.01 14.52 -0.89
C LEU A 13 7.32 15.03 -1.51
N ARG A 14 7.27 15.44 -2.80
CA ARG A 14 8.44 15.81 -3.62
C ARG A 14 9.52 14.71 -3.62
N ALA A 15 9.06 13.46 -3.70
CA ALA A 15 9.91 12.27 -3.63
C ALA A 15 9.30 11.13 -4.46
N ARG A 16 10.15 10.19 -4.84
CA ARG A 16 9.71 8.93 -5.39
C ARG A 16 9.37 7.96 -4.28
N ARG A 17 8.36 7.12 -4.56
CA ARG A 17 7.93 6.10 -3.62
C ARG A 17 7.88 4.75 -4.31
N ARG A 18 8.65 3.81 -3.77
CA ARG A 18 8.51 2.41 -4.17
C ARG A 18 7.17 1.86 -3.71
N VAL A 19 6.50 1.17 -4.62
CA VAL A 19 5.21 0.52 -4.38
C VAL A 19 5.27 -0.87 -4.97
N ASP A 20 5.04 -1.87 -4.15
CA ASP A 20 4.96 -3.26 -4.56
C ASP A 20 3.48 -3.63 -4.77
N VAL A 21 3.12 -4.02 -5.98
CA VAL A 21 1.75 -4.40 -6.33
C VAL A 21 1.69 -5.91 -6.56
N TYR A 22 0.83 -6.57 -5.81
CA TYR A 22 0.65 -8.02 -5.90
C TYR A 22 -0.72 -8.31 -6.51
N LEU A 23 -0.71 -9.00 -7.65
CA LEU A 23 -1.91 -9.39 -8.38
C LEU A 23 -2.34 -10.79 -7.94
N PRO A 24 -3.64 -11.03 -7.69
CA PRO A 24 -4.15 -12.35 -7.35
C PRO A 24 -3.94 -13.34 -8.49
N ALA A 25 -3.90 -14.64 -8.18
CA ALA A 25 -3.64 -15.69 -9.19
C ALA A 25 -4.69 -15.69 -10.32
N SER A 26 -5.92 -15.31 -10.02
CA SER A 26 -7.01 -15.21 -11.02
C SER A 26 -6.87 -14.01 -11.95
N TYR A 27 -5.92 -13.09 -11.71
CA TYR A 27 -5.82 -11.85 -12.50
C TYR A 27 -5.62 -12.11 -13.98
N ASP A 28 -4.75 -13.03 -14.35
CA ASP A 28 -4.47 -13.35 -15.77
C ASP A 28 -5.49 -14.32 -16.38
N ALA A 29 -6.28 -15.00 -15.55
CA ALA A 29 -7.29 -15.97 -16.01
C ALA A 29 -8.55 -15.31 -16.58
N ASP A 30 -8.92 -14.12 -16.11
CA ASP A 30 -10.08 -13.37 -16.61
C ASP A 30 -9.72 -11.90 -16.86
N SER A 31 -9.52 -11.55 -18.11
CA SER A 31 -9.15 -10.20 -18.54
C SER A 31 -10.25 -9.15 -18.34
N ARG A 32 -11.50 -9.56 -18.10
CA ARG A 32 -12.64 -8.65 -17.87
C ARG A 32 -12.88 -8.39 -16.38
N ARG A 33 -12.42 -9.27 -15.51
CA ARG A 33 -12.64 -9.14 -14.06
C ARG A 33 -11.88 -7.93 -13.50
N ARG A 34 -12.56 -7.16 -12.65
CA ARG A 34 -11.99 -6.06 -11.87
C ARG A 34 -11.94 -6.46 -10.39
N TYR A 35 -10.94 -5.98 -9.69
CA TYR A 35 -10.58 -6.42 -8.36
C TYR A 35 -10.69 -5.29 -7.34
N PRO A 36 -11.14 -5.55 -6.12
CA PRO A 36 -10.97 -4.60 -5.01
C PRO A 36 -9.48 -4.38 -4.75
N VAL A 37 -9.15 -3.28 -4.09
CA VAL A 37 -7.77 -2.91 -3.80
C VAL A 37 -7.56 -2.75 -2.31
N LEU A 38 -6.53 -3.41 -1.78
CA LEU A 38 -6.05 -3.23 -0.42
C LEU A 38 -4.71 -2.49 -0.46
N TYR A 39 -4.70 -1.23 0.00
CA TYR A 39 -3.48 -0.48 0.22
C TYR A 39 -2.93 -0.79 1.61
N MET A 40 -1.63 -1.02 1.72
CA MET A 40 -0.97 -1.24 3.00
C MET A 40 0.28 -0.38 3.14
N HIS A 41 0.35 0.32 4.27
CA HIS A 41 1.56 1.06 4.65
C HIS A 41 2.67 0.09 5.03
N ASP A 42 3.92 0.59 5.00
CA ASP A 42 5.12 -0.20 5.28
C ASP A 42 5.23 -1.45 4.40
N GLY A 43 5.08 -1.24 3.09
CA GLY A 43 5.08 -2.28 2.07
C GLY A 43 6.29 -3.22 2.09
N GLN A 44 7.42 -2.77 2.64
CA GLN A 44 8.63 -3.58 2.82
C GLN A 44 8.43 -4.75 3.80
N ASN A 45 7.40 -4.70 4.66
CA ASN A 45 7.14 -5.73 5.66
C ASN A 45 6.17 -6.84 5.21
N LEU A 46 5.60 -6.74 4.00
CA LEU A 46 4.45 -7.58 3.64
C LEU A 46 4.81 -9.04 3.36
N SER A 47 5.91 -9.29 2.63
CA SER A 47 6.19 -10.63 2.11
C SER A 47 7.67 -10.99 1.98
N ASP A 48 8.59 -10.03 2.01
CA ASP A 48 10.03 -10.28 1.77
C ASP A 48 10.84 -10.10 3.06
N PRO A 49 11.39 -11.18 3.66
CA PRO A 49 12.22 -11.08 4.87
C PRO A 49 13.47 -10.21 4.69
N ALA A 50 13.99 -10.10 3.46
CA ALA A 50 15.18 -9.28 3.19
C ALA A 50 14.92 -7.78 3.35
N THR A 51 13.68 -7.34 3.22
CA THR A 51 13.27 -5.94 3.35
C THR A 51 12.48 -5.66 4.62
N ALA A 52 11.93 -6.69 5.25
CA ALA A 52 11.08 -6.57 6.43
C ALA A 52 11.87 -6.12 7.66
N PHE A 53 11.24 -5.29 8.49
CA PHE A 53 11.81 -4.87 9.76
C PHE A 53 12.07 -6.09 10.66
N GLY A 54 13.31 -6.20 11.13
CA GLY A 54 13.75 -7.36 11.93
C GLY A 54 13.75 -8.71 11.20
N GLY A 55 13.64 -8.72 9.86
CA GLY A 55 13.63 -9.94 9.07
C GLY A 55 12.35 -10.77 9.16
N VAL A 56 11.30 -10.23 9.79
CA VAL A 56 10.02 -10.92 9.98
C VAL A 56 8.93 -10.24 9.16
N THR A 57 8.32 -10.97 8.24
CA THR A 57 7.22 -10.45 7.41
C THR A 57 5.88 -10.58 8.11
N TRP A 58 4.89 -9.82 7.59
CA TRP A 58 3.50 -9.95 8.03
C TRP A 58 2.73 -11.06 7.31
N ASP A 59 3.37 -11.78 6.39
CA ASP A 59 2.77 -12.85 5.57
C ASP A 59 1.42 -12.47 4.93
N VAL A 60 1.30 -11.23 4.48
CA VAL A 60 0.04 -10.75 3.89
C VAL A 60 -0.27 -11.50 2.59
N GLU A 61 0.74 -11.79 1.79
CA GLU A 61 0.57 -12.57 0.56
C GLU A 61 0.04 -13.98 0.85
N GLY A 62 0.58 -14.65 1.87
CA GLY A 62 0.09 -15.95 2.32
C GLY A 62 -1.35 -15.89 2.84
N ALA A 63 -1.68 -14.85 3.61
CA ALA A 63 -3.03 -14.63 4.11
C ALA A 63 -4.04 -14.43 2.96
N LEU A 64 -3.72 -13.61 1.97
CA LEU A 64 -4.57 -13.38 0.79
C LEU A 64 -4.70 -14.63 -0.08
N THR A 65 -3.64 -15.43 -0.21
CA THR A 65 -3.69 -16.71 -0.93
C THR A 65 -4.68 -17.67 -0.26
N ARG A 66 -4.70 -17.73 1.07
CA ARG A 66 -5.69 -18.53 1.82
C ARG A 66 -7.12 -17.99 1.65
N LEU A 67 -7.30 -16.67 1.59
CA LEU A 67 -8.62 -16.04 1.40
C LEU A 67 -9.18 -16.19 -0.02
N ALA A 68 -8.32 -16.45 -0.99
CA ALA A 68 -8.74 -16.65 -2.39
C ALA A 68 -9.73 -17.83 -2.54
N SER A 69 -9.58 -18.90 -1.74
CA SER A 69 -10.54 -20.02 -1.73
C SER A 69 -11.95 -19.61 -1.27
N ARG A 70 -12.08 -18.45 -0.61
CA ARG A 70 -13.33 -17.85 -0.17
C ARG A 70 -13.83 -16.74 -1.11
N GLY A 71 -13.20 -16.59 -2.29
CA GLY A 71 -13.52 -15.56 -3.27
C GLY A 71 -13.01 -14.17 -2.93
N ILE A 72 -12.15 -14.03 -1.90
CA ILE A 72 -11.58 -12.74 -1.49
C ILE A 72 -10.20 -12.60 -2.14
N GLU A 73 -10.13 -11.87 -3.23
CA GLU A 73 -8.95 -11.73 -4.08
C GLU A 73 -8.66 -10.25 -4.41
N PRO A 74 -8.23 -9.41 -3.47
CA PRO A 74 -7.86 -8.04 -3.77
C PRO A 74 -6.51 -7.96 -4.51
N ILE A 75 -6.32 -6.87 -5.27
CA ILE A 75 -4.99 -6.38 -5.60
C ILE A 75 -4.41 -5.79 -4.31
N LEU A 76 -3.23 -6.27 -3.90
CA LEU A 76 -2.52 -5.72 -2.75
C LEU A 76 -1.50 -4.68 -3.21
N VAL A 77 -1.55 -3.49 -2.63
CA VAL A 77 -0.64 -2.37 -2.93
C VAL A 77 0.16 -2.03 -1.68
N GLY A 78 1.39 -2.50 -1.62
CA GLY A 78 2.31 -2.23 -0.52
C GLY A 78 3.10 -0.94 -0.75
N ILE A 79 2.86 0.07 0.05
CA ILE A 79 3.52 1.38 -0.03
C ILE A 79 4.74 1.35 0.89
N HIS A 80 5.94 1.34 0.32
CA HIS A 80 7.16 1.39 1.13
C HIS A 80 7.27 2.73 1.86
N HIS A 81 7.80 2.72 3.07
CA HIS A 81 8.05 3.96 3.82
C HIS A 81 9.18 4.80 3.20
N GLY A 82 9.22 6.07 3.54
CA GLY A 82 10.22 7.04 3.06
C GLY A 82 11.52 7.06 3.85
N GLY A 83 11.96 5.92 4.43
CA GLY A 83 13.16 5.89 5.26
C GLY A 83 13.02 6.82 6.46
N ASP A 84 13.96 7.75 6.64
CA ASP A 84 13.96 8.74 7.74
C ASP A 84 12.73 9.66 7.75
N GLN A 85 12.01 9.75 6.62
CA GLN A 85 10.78 10.53 6.54
C GLN A 85 9.54 9.78 7.06
N ARG A 86 9.66 8.49 7.40
CA ARG A 86 8.52 7.66 7.82
C ARG A 86 7.72 8.28 8.95
N LEU A 87 8.40 8.74 10.00
CA LEU A 87 7.74 9.38 11.15
C LEU A 87 6.98 10.63 10.71
N ALA A 88 7.59 11.49 9.92
CA ALA A 88 6.99 12.72 9.46
C ALA A 88 5.77 12.47 8.55
N GLU A 89 5.87 11.48 7.66
CA GLU A 89 4.83 11.16 6.67
C GLU A 89 3.64 10.41 7.26
N LEU A 90 3.86 9.57 8.27
CA LEU A 90 2.79 8.80 8.91
C LEU A 90 2.22 9.46 10.17
N SER A 91 2.71 10.66 10.53
CA SER A 91 2.20 11.43 11.66
C SER A 91 1.29 12.56 11.17
N PRO A 92 -0.01 12.55 11.51
CA PRO A 92 -0.93 13.61 11.13
C PRO A 92 -0.64 14.94 11.82
N PHE A 93 -0.05 14.90 13.01
CA PHE A 93 0.26 16.10 13.81
C PHE A 93 1.75 16.19 14.12
N PRO A 94 2.32 17.41 14.20
CA PRO A 94 3.69 17.60 14.65
C PRO A 94 3.81 17.29 16.14
N ASP A 95 4.85 16.57 16.51
CA ASP A 95 5.25 16.34 17.89
C ASP A 95 6.43 17.27 18.24
N PRO A 96 6.41 18.04 19.33
CA PRO A 96 7.47 18.98 19.68
C PRO A 96 8.85 18.33 19.88
N LYS A 97 8.88 17.05 20.28
CA LYS A 97 10.11 16.30 20.56
C LYS A 97 10.58 15.46 19.38
N HIS A 98 9.63 14.88 18.62
CA HIS A 98 9.92 13.88 17.59
C HIS A 98 9.66 14.38 16.17
N GLY A 99 9.12 15.58 15.98
CA GLY A 99 8.74 16.10 14.68
C GLY A 99 7.45 15.47 14.14
N GLY A 100 7.34 15.31 12.84
CA GLY A 100 6.14 14.75 12.21
C GLY A 100 5.28 15.81 11.51
N GLY A 101 3.99 15.52 11.35
CA GLY A 101 3.01 16.50 10.86
C GLY A 101 2.96 16.65 9.33
N ARG A 102 3.42 15.68 8.58
CA ARG A 102 3.28 15.62 7.11
C ARG A 102 2.22 14.62 6.63
N GLY A 103 1.44 14.07 7.56
CA GLY A 103 0.43 13.06 7.26
C GLY A 103 -0.60 13.51 6.24
N ASP A 104 -0.99 14.79 6.23
CA ASP A 104 -1.89 15.37 5.23
C ASP A 104 -1.33 15.26 3.80
N ARG A 105 -0.02 15.49 3.61
CA ARG A 105 0.65 15.36 2.31
C ARG A 105 0.72 13.91 1.87
N TYR A 106 1.04 13.04 2.81
CA TYR A 106 1.09 11.59 2.55
C TYR A 106 -0.31 11.05 2.20
N ALA A 107 -1.34 11.41 2.95
CA ALA A 107 -2.72 11.01 2.66
C ALA A 107 -3.16 11.49 1.25
N ARG A 108 -2.85 12.73 0.87
CA ARG A 108 -3.13 13.24 -0.49
C ARG A 108 -2.33 12.50 -1.57
N PHE A 109 -1.11 12.08 -1.28
CA PHE A 109 -0.36 11.23 -2.20
C PHE A 109 -1.07 9.90 -2.40
N VAL A 110 -1.45 9.21 -1.34
CA VAL A 110 -2.08 7.89 -1.40
C VAL A 110 -3.45 7.97 -2.07
N ALA A 111 -4.32 8.86 -1.60
CA ALA A 111 -5.70 8.97 -2.09
C ALA A 111 -5.81 9.57 -3.51
N GLY A 112 -4.89 10.44 -3.88
CA GLY A 112 -4.89 11.10 -5.18
C GLY A 112 -3.92 10.45 -6.17
N THR A 113 -2.63 10.75 -6.03
CA THR A 113 -1.61 10.40 -7.03
C THR A 113 -1.43 8.89 -7.17
N LEU A 114 -1.24 8.18 -6.04
CA LEU A 114 -1.02 6.74 -6.07
C LEU A 114 -2.27 5.98 -6.53
N LYS A 115 -3.43 6.28 -5.93
CA LYS A 115 -4.68 5.63 -6.32
C LYS A 115 -4.96 5.79 -7.81
N ALA A 116 -4.83 6.99 -8.34
CA ALA A 116 -5.02 7.24 -9.76
C ALA A 116 -4.01 6.47 -10.66
N ALA A 117 -2.77 6.32 -10.21
CA ALA A 117 -1.75 5.55 -10.94
C ALA A 117 -2.09 4.04 -10.96
N ILE A 118 -2.55 3.49 -9.84
CA ILE A 118 -2.97 2.09 -9.71
C ILE A 118 -4.21 1.81 -10.56
N ASP A 119 -5.23 2.66 -10.48
CA ASP A 119 -6.49 2.49 -11.23
C ASP A 119 -6.30 2.56 -12.74
N ARG A 120 -5.35 3.37 -13.22
CA ARG A 120 -5.00 3.44 -14.65
C ARG A 120 -4.22 2.22 -15.13
N ARG A 121 -3.41 1.62 -14.27
CA ARG A 121 -2.47 0.56 -14.68
C ARG A 121 -3.04 -0.85 -14.49
N PHE A 122 -3.95 -1.03 -13.55
CA PHE A 122 -4.49 -2.33 -13.18
C PHE A 122 -6.02 -2.35 -13.26
N ARG A 123 -6.59 -3.54 -13.39
CA ARG A 123 -8.04 -3.74 -13.44
C ARG A 123 -8.65 -3.67 -12.03
N THR A 124 -8.74 -2.47 -11.51
CA THR A 124 -9.31 -2.18 -10.20
C THR A 124 -10.82 -1.94 -10.27
N ARG A 125 -11.51 -2.22 -9.17
CA ARG A 125 -12.78 -1.59 -8.84
C ARG A 125 -12.44 -0.30 -8.10
N ALA A 126 -12.56 0.85 -8.80
CA ALA A 126 -12.06 2.13 -8.31
C ALA A 126 -13.00 2.81 -7.29
N ASP A 127 -14.16 2.23 -7.05
CA ASP A 127 -15.15 2.75 -6.10
C ASP A 127 -14.68 2.63 -4.64
N ARG A 128 -15.28 3.45 -3.76
CA ARG A 128 -14.94 3.50 -2.34
C ARG A 128 -15.16 2.15 -1.65
N ASP A 129 -16.26 1.47 -1.98
CA ASP A 129 -16.65 0.23 -1.30
C ASP A 129 -15.75 -0.96 -1.68
N ALA A 130 -14.96 -0.81 -2.75
CA ALA A 130 -13.97 -1.78 -3.18
C ALA A 130 -12.52 -1.35 -2.88
N THR A 131 -12.33 -0.31 -2.05
CA THR A 131 -11.01 0.21 -1.70
C THR A 131 -10.83 0.18 -0.19
N ALA A 132 -9.76 -0.45 0.29
CA ALA A 132 -9.40 -0.50 1.70
C ALA A 132 -7.95 -0.03 1.91
N ILE A 133 -7.68 0.49 3.10
CA ILE A 133 -6.34 0.86 3.54
C ILE A 133 -6.08 0.26 4.92
N ALA A 134 -4.86 -0.19 5.15
CA ALA A 134 -4.45 -0.78 6.43
C ALA A 134 -2.98 -0.50 6.73
N GLY A 135 -2.61 -0.65 8.00
CA GLY A 135 -1.24 -0.52 8.46
C GLY A 135 -1.09 -0.90 9.92
N SER A 136 0.15 -0.97 10.37
CA SER A 136 0.51 -1.24 11.76
C SER A 136 1.13 -0.01 12.40
N SER A 137 0.94 0.18 13.72
CA SER A 137 1.52 1.29 14.47
C SER A 137 1.14 2.65 13.83
N MET A 138 2.12 3.46 13.44
CA MET A 138 1.89 4.72 12.73
C MET A 138 1.17 4.55 11.38
N GLY A 139 1.37 3.40 10.69
CA GLY A 139 0.59 3.08 9.50
C GLY A 139 -0.89 2.87 9.80
N GLY A 140 -1.22 2.29 10.96
CA GLY A 140 -2.60 2.22 11.46
C GLY A 140 -3.16 3.61 11.78
N LEU A 141 -2.37 4.45 12.45
CA LEU A 141 -2.77 5.82 12.81
C LEU A 141 -3.13 6.67 11.58
N ILE A 142 -2.32 6.64 10.53
CA ILE A 142 -2.57 7.43 9.32
C ILE A 142 -3.71 6.85 8.46
N SER A 143 -4.17 5.62 8.75
CA SER A 143 -5.29 4.99 8.04
C SER A 143 -6.66 5.46 8.56
N LEU A 144 -6.72 6.12 9.71
CA LEU A 144 -7.95 6.64 10.33
C LEU A 144 -8.37 7.99 9.73
#